data_46490533226e138d56ed5538552c8b7d
#
_entry.id   46490533226e138d56ed5538552c8b7d
#
_cell.length_a   1.000
_cell.length_b   1.000
_cell.length_c   1.000
_cell.angle_alpha   90.00
_cell.angle_beta   90.00
_cell.angle_gamma   90.00
#
_symmetry.space_group_name_H-M   'P 1'
#
loop_
_entity.id
_entity.type
_entity.pdbx_description
1 polymer ?
#
loop_
_entity_poly.entity_id
_entity_poly.type
_entity_poly.pdbx_seq_one_letter_code
_entity_poly.pdbx_strand_id
1 'polypeptide(L)'
;MMLCGGPAETLHPSYSCGASKLALLAIRTMTLRSVFNLRVSWLIGVVLFLASATFAQVPVESPSPSPSPTARPLYGLQGVLIETLDGKIVASQSENEQFNPASAMKLATALVALRTLGPDHRFATGVWTDGMLDKATGVINGNLYISGRDPSFHYEHGVLLARELNKLGIKQVSGDLFVAPGFTMNFSASATRSGERLYDTLDSTLRSAEAMRSWNYERTLLNDRASLETVPSVAVLGGVDVAPVPSTAKLLLTQRSSKLVDILKVLLCYSNNFMADRIGEALGGPESVRQQLTIQLGLGPDELRIASLSGLGVNRISPRVMMKIYRALRVELNKHGLVPSSILPVAGIDPGTLEDRFTGLTWRGSVIAKTGTLARTDGGASSLVGQMQAANGEILLFVIMNQRGSVWRFRENQDYLVMLTQNSRGGPKPFAYKPLMLTMQLSHTESTVAGSEEYEPPSRSNDQE
;
A
#
# COMPACT_ATOMS: atom_id res chain seq x y z
N MET A 1 -44.16 30.83 -8.40
CA MET A 1 -43.77 31.70 -7.31
C MET A 1 -42.61 31.05 -6.58
N MET A 2 -41.44 31.58 -6.82
CA MET A 2 -40.17 31.58 -6.06
C MET A 2 -39.72 30.26 -5.42
N LEU A 3 -38.69 29.58 -5.99
CA LEU A 3 -37.24 29.89 -5.89
C LEU A 3 -36.65 29.68 -4.47
N CYS A 4 -35.84 28.69 -4.32
CA CYS A 4 -34.43 28.85 -3.90
C CYS A 4 -33.72 27.53 -4.01
N GLY A 5 -32.85 27.41 -5.01
CA GLY A 5 -31.80 26.42 -5.10
C GLY A 5 -30.60 26.90 -4.30
N GLY A 6 -29.95 25.98 -3.60
CA GLY A 6 -28.63 26.18 -3.03
C GLY A 6 -27.65 25.22 -3.68
N PRO A 7 -26.41 25.64 -3.98
CA PRO A 7 -25.49 24.84 -4.77
C PRO A 7 -24.88 23.71 -3.94
N ALA A 8 -24.78 22.55 -4.58
CA ALA A 8 -24.00 21.42 -4.08
C ALA A 8 -22.52 21.80 -4.02
N GLU A 9 -21.97 21.89 -2.83
CA GLU A 9 -20.54 22.00 -2.60
C GLU A 9 -19.84 20.69 -3.02
N THR A 10 -19.15 20.77 -4.13
CA THR A 10 -18.21 19.76 -4.58
C THR A 10 -16.99 19.79 -3.66
N LEU A 11 -16.92 18.87 -2.72
CA LEU A 11 -15.74 18.61 -1.92
C LEU A 11 -14.66 17.98 -2.80
N HIS A 12 -13.71 18.78 -3.23
CA HIS A 12 -12.42 18.31 -3.72
C HIS A 12 -11.58 17.82 -2.53
N PRO A 13 -11.17 16.55 -2.47
CA PRO A 13 -10.09 16.15 -1.58
C PRO A 13 -8.77 16.45 -2.29
N SER A 14 -8.10 17.53 -1.89
CA SER A 14 -6.70 17.78 -2.22
C SER A 14 -5.82 16.76 -1.49
N TYR A 15 -5.58 15.62 -2.09
CA TYR A 15 -4.48 14.72 -1.72
C TYR A 15 -3.25 15.09 -2.55
N SER A 16 -2.40 15.94 -1.98
CA SER A 16 -1.04 16.09 -2.48
C SER A 16 -0.30 14.78 -2.19
N CYS A 17 -0.12 14.00 -3.24
CA CYS A 17 0.70 12.81 -3.23
C CYS A 17 2.15 13.21 -2.91
N GLY A 18 2.75 12.63 -1.88
CA GLY A 18 4.11 12.89 -1.42
C GLY A 18 5.24 12.53 -2.41
N ALA A 19 4.93 12.32 -3.68
CA ALA A 19 5.90 12.03 -4.73
C ALA A 19 6.81 13.24 -5.09
N SER A 20 6.42 14.47 -4.75
CA SER A 20 7.21 15.65 -5.10
C SER A 20 8.40 15.94 -4.17
N LYS A 21 8.52 15.30 -3.01
CA LYS A 21 9.68 15.51 -2.11
C LYS A 21 10.89 14.64 -2.42
N LEU A 22 10.70 13.50 -3.08
CA LEU A 22 11.81 12.59 -3.44
C LEU A 22 12.58 13.05 -4.69
N ALA A 23 11.95 13.79 -5.59
CA ALA A 23 12.61 14.29 -6.81
C ALA A 23 13.56 15.47 -6.57
N LEU A 24 13.44 16.20 -5.45
CA LEU A 24 14.29 17.37 -5.14
C LEU A 24 15.56 17.01 -4.34
N LEU A 25 15.65 15.84 -3.73
CA LEU A 25 16.85 15.43 -2.99
C LEU A 25 17.92 14.77 -3.88
N ALA A 26 17.56 14.26 -5.05
CA ALA A 26 18.49 13.61 -5.97
C ALA A 26 19.31 14.58 -6.84
N ILE A 27 18.95 15.86 -6.90
CA ILE A 27 19.63 16.87 -7.76
C ILE A 27 20.71 17.67 -6.99
N ARG A 28 20.82 17.52 -5.67
CA ARG A 28 21.77 18.31 -4.86
C ARG A 28 23.12 17.63 -4.54
N THR A 29 23.39 16.43 -5.00
CA THR A 29 24.64 15.71 -4.70
C THR A 29 25.56 15.46 -5.90
N MET A 30 25.32 16.07 -7.03
CA MET A 30 26.15 15.88 -8.24
C MET A 30 26.73 17.18 -8.83
N THR A 31 27.16 18.12 -8.01
CA THR A 31 28.07 19.18 -8.48
C THR A 31 28.97 19.59 -7.32
N LEU A 32 30.11 18.95 -7.18
CA LEU A 32 31.36 19.50 -6.63
C LEU A 32 32.43 18.41 -6.49
N ARG A 33 32.98 17.96 -7.62
CA ARG A 33 34.32 17.37 -7.67
C ARG A 33 34.90 17.52 -9.08
N SER A 34 35.47 18.68 -9.35
CA SER A 34 36.66 18.79 -10.19
C SER A 34 37.20 20.22 -10.05
N VAL A 35 38.52 20.29 -10.10
CA VAL A 35 39.43 21.47 -10.03
C VAL A 35 39.94 21.71 -8.62
N PHE A 36 41.09 21.17 -8.28
CA PHE A 36 42.34 21.85 -8.03
C PHE A 36 43.44 20.83 -7.68
N ASN A 37 44.23 20.45 -8.71
CA ASN A 37 45.60 20.04 -8.53
C ASN A 37 46.47 21.28 -8.66
N LEU A 38 47.25 21.68 -7.65
CA LEU A 38 48.56 22.32 -7.82
C LEU A 38 49.42 22.06 -6.61
N ARG A 39 50.62 21.65 -6.94
CA ARG A 39 51.76 21.35 -6.10
C ARG A 39 52.23 22.54 -5.28
N VAL A 40 52.72 22.35 -4.08
CA VAL A 40 54.00 22.92 -3.61
C VAL A 40 54.51 22.04 -2.46
N SER A 41 55.72 21.49 -2.70
CA SER A 41 56.61 20.91 -1.68
C SER A 41 57.35 22.05 -0.95
N TRP A 42 57.75 21.82 0.27
CA TRP A 42 59.07 22.07 0.88
C TRP A 42 59.03 22.35 2.37
N LEU A 43 59.85 21.59 3.08
CA LEU A 43 60.79 21.80 4.19
C LEU A 43 60.31 21.57 5.66
N ILE A 44 60.73 20.48 6.15
CA ILE A 44 61.46 20.09 7.36
C ILE A 44 61.68 21.18 8.42
N GLY A 45 61.27 20.86 9.64
CA GLY A 45 61.68 21.58 10.87
C GLY A 45 61.30 20.76 12.11
N VAL A 46 62.25 19.95 12.57
CA VAL A 46 62.18 19.23 13.86
C VAL A 46 62.39 20.21 15.01
N VAL A 47 61.46 20.30 15.93
CA VAL A 47 61.70 20.79 17.30
C VAL A 47 60.95 19.87 18.26
N LEU A 48 61.67 19.07 18.99
CA LEU A 48 61.21 18.35 20.18
C LEU A 48 60.97 19.34 21.32
N PHE A 49 59.72 19.50 21.74
CA PHE A 49 59.39 20.03 23.04
C PHE A 49 58.63 18.99 23.82
N LEU A 50 59.34 18.44 24.82
CA LEU A 50 58.75 17.64 25.90
C LEU A 50 57.93 18.61 26.79
N ALA A 51 56.60 18.57 26.59
CA ALA A 51 55.66 19.13 27.55
C ALA A 51 54.87 17.99 28.17
N SER A 52 55.11 17.74 29.43
CA SER A 52 54.35 16.81 30.26
C SER A 52 52.94 17.36 30.41
N ALA A 53 52.02 16.89 29.58
CA ALA A 53 50.59 17.16 29.72
C ALA A 53 50.02 16.18 30.75
N THR A 54 49.75 16.66 31.95
CA THR A 54 48.86 16.00 32.91
C THR A 54 47.47 15.91 32.28
N PHE A 55 47.09 14.72 31.90
CA PHE A 55 45.69 14.46 31.51
C PHE A 55 44.79 14.64 32.74
N ALA A 56 44.17 15.80 32.86
CA ALA A 56 42.98 15.96 33.67
C ALA A 56 41.89 15.05 33.08
N GLN A 57 41.51 13.99 33.79
CA GLN A 57 40.32 13.20 33.45
C GLN A 57 39.12 14.13 33.55
N VAL A 58 38.60 14.54 32.40
CA VAL A 58 37.25 15.13 32.28
C VAL A 58 36.29 14.06 32.79
N PRO A 59 35.44 14.31 33.80
CA PRO A 59 34.43 13.37 34.20
C PRO A 59 33.54 13.11 32.96
N VAL A 60 33.47 11.85 32.52
CA VAL A 60 32.46 11.41 31.55
C VAL A 60 31.14 11.54 32.30
N GLU A 61 30.43 12.65 32.06
CA GLU A 61 29.03 12.75 32.47
C GLU A 61 28.30 11.59 31.81
N SER A 62 27.81 10.68 32.65
CA SER A 62 26.86 9.66 32.20
C SER A 62 25.73 10.37 31.45
N PRO A 63 25.33 9.94 30.25
CA PRO A 63 24.23 10.57 29.54
C PRO A 63 23.03 10.58 30.48
N SER A 64 22.57 11.77 30.82
CA SER A 64 21.33 11.96 31.56
C SER A 64 20.25 11.12 30.91
N PRO A 65 19.48 10.33 31.63
CA PRO A 65 18.39 9.57 31.06
C PRO A 65 17.48 10.55 30.31
N SER A 66 17.25 10.30 29.02
CA SER A 66 16.27 11.07 28.26
C SER A 66 14.99 11.19 29.07
N PRO A 67 14.39 12.38 29.19
CA PRO A 67 13.23 12.56 30.03
C PRO A 67 12.18 11.57 29.60
N SER A 68 11.72 10.73 30.51
CA SER A 68 10.59 9.83 30.30
C SER A 68 9.42 10.68 29.77
N PRO A 69 8.79 10.34 28.66
CA PRO A 69 7.68 11.11 28.16
C PRO A 69 6.60 11.19 29.25
N THR A 70 6.36 12.37 29.78
CA THR A 70 5.33 12.60 30.79
C THR A 70 3.98 12.40 30.09
N ALA A 71 3.17 11.47 30.58
CA ALA A 71 1.83 11.22 30.10
C ALA A 71 1.01 12.51 30.22
N ARG A 72 0.64 13.12 29.09
CA ARG A 72 -0.28 14.26 29.06
C ARG A 72 -1.71 13.75 29.20
N PRO A 73 -2.64 14.50 29.85
CA PRO A 73 -4.02 14.09 29.95
C PRO A 73 -4.61 13.77 28.56
N LEU A 74 -5.15 12.58 28.40
CA LEU A 74 -5.80 12.15 27.17
C LEU A 74 -7.28 12.45 27.30
N TYR A 75 -7.77 13.40 26.47
CA TYR A 75 -9.20 13.65 26.34
C TYR A 75 -9.77 12.75 25.26
N GLY A 76 -10.90 12.09 25.52
CA GLY A 76 -11.57 11.16 24.63
C GLY A 76 -11.69 9.75 25.22
N LEU A 77 -12.18 8.83 24.40
CA LEU A 77 -12.33 7.42 24.79
C LEU A 77 -11.10 6.63 24.32
N GLN A 78 -10.68 5.67 25.13
CA GLN A 78 -9.57 4.79 24.83
C GLN A 78 -9.91 3.33 25.13
N GLY A 79 -9.65 2.44 24.18
CA GLY A 79 -9.67 1.00 24.34
C GLY A 79 -8.26 0.44 24.12
N VAL A 80 -7.78 -0.36 25.04
CA VAL A 80 -6.47 -1.00 24.99
C VAL A 80 -6.59 -2.48 25.28
N LEU A 81 -5.88 -3.30 24.51
CA LEU A 81 -5.63 -4.70 24.84
C LEU A 81 -4.20 -5.04 24.43
N ILE A 82 -3.39 -5.46 25.37
CA ILE A 82 -2.02 -5.94 25.12
C ILE A 82 -1.92 -7.35 25.69
N GLU A 83 -1.47 -8.29 24.87
CA GLU A 83 -1.36 -9.71 25.21
C GLU A 83 -0.02 -10.29 24.79
N THR A 84 0.41 -11.31 25.49
CA THR A 84 1.50 -12.20 25.05
C THR A 84 1.03 -13.10 23.87
N LEU A 85 1.95 -13.82 23.23
CA LEU A 85 1.59 -14.71 22.12
C LEU A 85 0.65 -15.85 22.54
N ASP A 86 0.78 -16.35 23.78
CA ASP A 86 -0.07 -17.39 24.37
C ASP A 86 -1.41 -16.87 24.89
N GLY A 87 -1.68 -15.55 24.80
CA GLY A 87 -2.96 -14.93 25.14
C GLY A 87 -3.09 -14.41 26.57
N LYS A 88 -1.99 -14.39 27.35
CA LYS A 88 -2.01 -13.77 28.67
C LYS A 88 -2.12 -12.25 28.54
N ILE A 89 -3.12 -11.66 29.19
CA ILE A 89 -3.32 -10.21 29.20
C ILE A 89 -2.22 -9.55 30.00
N VAL A 90 -1.56 -8.57 29.37
CA VAL A 90 -0.52 -7.72 29.97
C VAL A 90 -1.13 -6.40 30.43
N ALA A 91 -2.00 -5.82 29.61
CA ALA A 91 -2.76 -4.62 29.94
C ALA A 91 -4.09 -4.63 29.20
N SER A 92 -5.15 -4.15 29.86
CA SER A 92 -6.44 -3.95 29.24
C SER A 92 -7.14 -2.72 29.80
N GLN A 93 -7.90 -2.06 28.93
CA GLN A 93 -8.79 -0.95 29.26
C GLN A 93 -9.91 -0.91 28.24
N SER A 94 -11.15 -0.95 28.65
CA SER A 94 -12.34 -0.89 27.77
C SER A 94 -12.22 -1.84 26.56
N GLU A 95 -11.65 -3.02 26.76
CA GLU A 95 -11.32 -3.96 25.69
C GLU A 95 -12.55 -4.57 25.02
N ASN A 96 -13.71 -4.48 25.65
CA ASN A 96 -14.99 -4.96 25.11
C ASN A 96 -15.87 -3.82 24.55
N GLU A 97 -15.48 -2.55 24.77
CA GLU A 97 -16.21 -1.40 24.26
C GLU A 97 -16.03 -1.24 22.74
N GLN A 98 -17.06 -0.72 22.07
CA GLN A 98 -17.06 -0.55 20.61
C GLN A 98 -16.38 0.75 20.19
N PHE A 99 -15.38 0.64 19.33
CA PHE A 99 -14.63 1.74 18.75
C PHE A 99 -14.74 1.75 17.22
N ASN A 100 -14.46 2.89 16.62
CA ASN A 100 -14.20 2.95 15.18
C ASN A 100 -12.73 2.62 14.92
N PRO A 101 -12.45 1.49 14.25
CA PRO A 101 -11.08 1.06 13.98
C PRO A 101 -10.39 1.93 12.92
N ALA A 102 -11.14 2.76 12.19
CA ALA A 102 -10.63 3.44 11.01
C ALA A 102 -9.90 2.44 10.07
N SER A 103 -8.77 2.83 9.49
CA SER A 103 -8.03 1.97 8.55
C SER A 103 -7.40 0.71 9.18
N ALA A 104 -7.50 0.47 10.50
CA ALA A 104 -7.15 -0.85 11.04
C ALA A 104 -8.16 -1.94 10.57
N MET A 105 -9.35 -1.56 10.06
CA MET A 105 -10.29 -2.48 9.39
C MET A 105 -9.62 -3.24 8.23
N LYS A 106 -8.61 -2.67 7.58
CA LYS A 106 -7.86 -3.32 6.50
C LYS A 106 -7.17 -4.62 6.92
N LEU A 107 -6.97 -4.85 8.23
CA LEU A 107 -6.50 -6.15 8.75
C LEU A 107 -7.55 -7.24 8.54
N ALA A 108 -8.83 -6.91 8.74
CA ALA A 108 -9.94 -7.81 8.45
C ALA A 108 -10.04 -8.12 6.95
N THR A 109 -9.93 -7.08 6.12
CA THR A 109 -9.89 -7.22 4.65
C THR A 109 -8.74 -8.12 4.21
N ALA A 110 -7.53 -7.90 4.73
CA ALA A 110 -6.36 -8.71 4.41
C ALA A 110 -6.50 -10.17 4.86
N LEU A 111 -7.06 -10.42 6.06
CA LEU A 111 -7.32 -11.78 6.56
C LEU A 111 -8.26 -12.55 5.64
N VAL A 112 -9.40 -11.95 5.27
CA VAL A 112 -10.39 -12.61 4.41
C VAL A 112 -9.84 -12.78 3.00
N ALA A 113 -9.11 -11.78 2.45
CA ALA A 113 -8.47 -11.89 1.15
C ALA A 113 -7.45 -13.04 1.08
N LEU A 114 -6.58 -13.18 2.07
CA LEU A 114 -5.62 -14.28 2.14
C LEU A 114 -6.30 -15.65 2.25
N ARG A 115 -7.41 -15.76 2.98
CA ARG A 115 -8.17 -17.01 3.13
C ARG A 115 -8.95 -17.40 1.88
N THR A 116 -9.51 -16.40 1.20
CA THR A 116 -10.41 -16.66 0.04
C THR A 116 -9.61 -16.82 -1.25
N LEU A 117 -8.59 -15.96 -1.45
CA LEU A 117 -7.85 -15.89 -2.71
C LEU A 117 -6.47 -16.57 -2.61
N GLY A 118 -5.87 -16.61 -1.42
CA GLY A 118 -4.50 -17.06 -1.22
C GLY A 118 -3.46 -15.96 -1.49
N PRO A 119 -2.23 -16.08 -0.91
CA PRO A 119 -1.19 -15.04 -1.03
C PRO A 119 -0.63 -14.91 -2.46
N ASP A 120 -0.67 -15.97 -3.25
CA ASP A 120 -0.15 -16.01 -4.62
C ASP A 120 -1.18 -15.60 -5.68
N HIS A 121 -2.41 -15.28 -5.27
CA HIS A 121 -3.44 -14.82 -6.20
C HIS A 121 -2.99 -13.60 -6.98
N ARG A 122 -3.32 -13.57 -8.29
CA ARG A 122 -3.06 -12.47 -9.22
C ARG A 122 -4.34 -12.05 -9.91
N PHE A 123 -4.67 -10.78 -9.85
CA PHE A 123 -5.83 -10.23 -10.55
C PHE A 123 -5.56 -10.20 -12.05
N ALA A 124 -6.49 -10.75 -12.83
CA ALA A 124 -6.36 -10.82 -14.28
C ALA A 124 -6.99 -9.59 -14.95
N THR A 125 -6.30 -9.05 -15.95
CA THR A 125 -6.81 -8.05 -16.90
C THR A 125 -6.68 -8.64 -18.29
N GLY A 126 -7.81 -8.97 -18.91
CA GLY A 126 -7.85 -9.51 -20.26
C GLY A 126 -8.01 -8.43 -21.30
N VAL A 127 -7.52 -8.72 -22.49
CA VAL A 127 -7.62 -7.89 -23.69
C VAL A 127 -8.24 -8.70 -24.81
N TRP A 128 -9.36 -8.25 -25.35
CA TRP A 128 -10.10 -8.93 -26.40
C TRP A 128 -10.31 -8.01 -27.60
N THR A 129 -10.67 -8.60 -28.74
CA THR A 129 -11.10 -7.89 -29.94
C THR A 129 -12.25 -8.62 -30.63
N ASP A 130 -13.13 -7.88 -31.25
CA ASP A 130 -14.15 -8.39 -32.20
C ASP A 130 -13.64 -8.33 -33.63
N GLY A 131 -12.47 -7.72 -33.88
CA GLY A 131 -11.88 -7.51 -35.19
C GLY A 131 -10.86 -8.56 -35.61
N MET A 132 -10.34 -8.38 -36.80
CA MET A 132 -9.29 -9.18 -37.41
C MET A 132 -7.99 -8.39 -37.49
N LEU A 133 -6.88 -9.00 -37.07
CA LEU A 133 -5.55 -8.40 -37.25
C LEU A 133 -5.09 -8.57 -38.70
N ASP A 134 -4.87 -7.46 -39.37
CA ASP A 134 -4.08 -7.42 -40.60
C ASP A 134 -2.58 -7.45 -40.24
N LYS A 135 -1.93 -8.59 -40.44
CA LYS A 135 -0.51 -8.79 -40.09
C LYS A 135 0.44 -7.95 -40.95
N ALA A 136 0.02 -7.48 -42.13
CA ALA A 136 0.90 -6.67 -42.97
C ALA A 136 1.00 -5.24 -42.47
N THR A 137 -0.09 -4.68 -41.97
CA THR A 137 -0.13 -3.30 -41.45
C THR A 137 -0.03 -3.21 -39.93
N GLY A 138 -0.36 -4.28 -39.22
CA GLY A 138 -0.46 -4.29 -37.76
C GLY A 138 -1.74 -3.64 -37.23
N VAL A 139 -2.78 -3.55 -38.07
CA VAL A 139 -4.08 -2.92 -37.74
C VAL A 139 -5.08 -3.98 -37.33
N ILE A 140 -5.73 -3.82 -36.20
CA ILE A 140 -6.98 -4.52 -35.87
C ILE A 140 -8.14 -3.78 -36.56
N ASN A 141 -8.82 -4.46 -37.48
CA ASN A 141 -10.05 -3.95 -38.12
C ASN A 141 -11.25 -4.31 -37.24
N GLY A 142 -11.52 -3.50 -36.22
CA GLY A 142 -12.54 -3.67 -35.20
C GLY A 142 -12.17 -2.96 -33.90
N ASN A 143 -12.80 -3.36 -32.80
CA ASN A 143 -12.68 -2.74 -31.50
C ASN A 143 -11.72 -3.52 -30.58
N LEU A 144 -11.24 -2.83 -29.54
CA LEU A 144 -10.46 -3.39 -28.44
C LEU A 144 -11.28 -3.34 -27.15
N TYR A 145 -11.32 -4.44 -26.41
CA TYR A 145 -12.04 -4.54 -25.14
C TYR A 145 -11.07 -4.90 -24.03
N ILE A 146 -11.19 -4.20 -22.89
CA ILE A 146 -10.38 -4.43 -21.67
C ILE A 146 -11.32 -4.77 -20.54
N SER A 147 -11.07 -5.89 -19.87
CA SER A 147 -11.80 -6.27 -18.66
C SER A 147 -10.84 -6.74 -17.58
N GLY A 148 -11.03 -6.24 -16.37
CA GLY A 148 -10.22 -6.60 -15.22
C GLY A 148 -10.57 -5.75 -14.00
N ARG A 149 -10.30 -6.30 -12.81
CA ARG A 149 -10.55 -5.63 -11.52
C ARG A 149 -9.27 -5.57 -10.68
N ASP A 150 -8.12 -5.41 -11.34
CA ASP A 150 -6.83 -5.29 -10.67
C ASP A 150 -6.77 -3.98 -9.84
N PRO A 151 -6.69 -4.06 -8.49
CA PRO A 151 -6.63 -2.88 -7.63
C PRO A 151 -5.33 -2.11 -7.76
N SER A 152 -4.33 -2.69 -8.43
CA SER A 152 -2.98 -2.14 -8.60
C SER A 152 -2.65 -1.71 -10.02
N PHE A 153 -3.63 -1.67 -10.95
CA PHE A 153 -3.39 -1.28 -12.34
C PHE A 153 -3.11 0.22 -12.46
N HIS A 154 -1.88 0.56 -12.88
CA HIS A 154 -1.38 1.94 -13.03
C HIS A 154 -0.90 2.24 -14.45
N TYR A 155 -0.31 3.41 -14.67
CA TYR A 155 0.20 3.85 -15.98
C TYR A 155 1.22 2.89 -16.57
N GLU A 156 2.21 2.44 -15.78
CA GLU A 156 3.24 1.50 -16.20
C GLU A 156 2.65 0.17 -16.72
N HIS A 157 1.54 -0.29 -16.13
CA HIS A 157 0.82 -1.48 -16.58
C HIS A 157 0.12 -1.24 -17.92
N GLY A 158 -0.40 -0.04 -18.17
CA GLY A 158 -0.97 0.36 -19.47
C GLY A 158 0.09 0.42 -20.57
N VAL A 159 1.28 0.96 -20.26
CA VAL A 159 2.42 0.96 -21.22
C VAL A 159 2.91 -0.46 -21.46
N LEU A 160 2.98 -1.29 -20.41
CA LEU A 160 3.30 -2.71 -20.54
C LEU A 160 2.31 -3.43 -21.45
N LEU A 161 1.02 -3.11 -21.33
CA LEU A 161 -0.02 -3.66 -22.19
C LEU A 161 0.22 -3.29 -23.67
N ALA A 162 0.56 -2.03 -23.95
CA ALA A 162 0.93 -1.60 -25.31
C ALA A 162 2.14 -2.38 -25.86
N ARG A 163 3.16 -2.63 -25.00
CA ARG A 163 4.33 -3.44 -25.35
C ARG A 163 3.93 -4.87 -25.72
N GLU A 164 3.10 -5.51 -24.92
CA GLU A 164 2.67 -6.88 -25.19
C GLU A 164 1.80 -6.98 -26.46
N LEU A 165 0.96 -5.99 -26.72
CA LEU A 165 0.21 -5.90 -27.99
C LEU A 165 1.16 -5.69 -29.17
N ASN A 166 2.20 -4.85 -29.05
CA ASN A 166 3.22 -4.68 -30.10
C ASN A 166 3.97 -6.00 -30.40
N LYS A 167 4.22 -6.85 -29.39
CA LYS A 167 4.83 -8.19 -29.62
C LYS A 167 3.92 -9.11 -30.45
N LEU A 168 2.58 -8.93 -30.37
CA LEU A 168 1.61 -9.61 -31.21
C LEU A 168 1.51 -9.01 -32.64
N GLY A 169 2.29 -7.97 -32.92
CA GLY A 169 2.26 -7.24 -34.18
C GLY A 169 1.16 -6.17 -34.25
N ILE A 170 0.45 -5.90 -33.16
CA ILE A 170 -0.64 -4.92 -33.12
C ILE A 170 -0.04 -3.53 -32.85
N LYS A 171 -0.29 -2.58 -33.77
CA LYS A 171 0.16 -1.19 -33.72
C LYS A 171 -1.00 -0.20 -33.67
N GLN A 172 -2.17 -0.62 -34.18
CA GLN A 172 -3.32 0.25 -34.32
C GLN A 172 -4.62 -0.54 -34.22
N VAL A 173 -5.65 0.12 -33.72
CA VAL A 173 -7.05 -0.33 -33.67
C VAL A 173 -7.89 0.66 -34.47
N SER A 174 -8.63 0.20 -35.50
CA SER A 174 -9.44 1.08 -36.36
C SER A 174 -10.75 1.53 -35.73
N GLY A 175 -11.26 0.77 -34.76
CA GLY A 175 -12.48 1.04 -34.01
C GLY A 175 -12.20 1.68 -32.65
N ASP A 176 -13.09 1.41 -31.69
CA ASP A 176 -13.12 2.00 -30.36
C ASP A 176 -12.38 1.16 -29.31
N LEU A 177 -12.01 1.79 -28.21
CA LEU A 177 -11.59 1.15 -26.97
C LEU A 177 -12.78 1.06 -26.01
N PHE A 178 -13.16 -0.14 -25.67
CA PHE A 178 -14.14 -0.39 -24.62
C PHE A 178 -13.47 -0.92 -23.36
N VAL A 179 -13.84 -0.37 -22.20
CA VAL A 179 -13.44 -0.91 -20.90
C VAL A 179 -14.66 -1.47 -20.18
N ALA A 180 -14.52 -2.62 -19.52
CA ALA A 180 -15.61 -3.20 -18.76
C ALA A 180 -16.00 -2.31 -17.56
N PRO A 181 -17.27 -2.35 -17.08
CA PRO A 181 -17.75 -1.49 -15.99
C PRO A 181 -16.92 -1.55 -14.71
N GLY A 182 -16.30 -2.69 -14.40
CA GLY A 182 -15.43 -2.87 -13.23
C GLY A 182 -13.97 -2.48 -13.44
N PHE A 183 -13.56 -2.07 -14.65
CA PHE A 183 -12.17 -1.70 -14.92
C PHE A 183 -11.75 -0.43 -14.17
N THR A 184 -10.57 -0.49 -13.57
CA THR A 184 -10.00 0.63 -12.81
C THR A 184 -8.54 0.84 -13.17
N MET A 185 -8.11 2.11 -13.19
CA MET A 185 -6.73 2.51 -13.46
C MET A 185 -6.37 3.73 -12.62
N ASN A 186 -5.17 3.72 -12.03
CA ASN A 186 -4.62 4.86 -11.27
C ASN A 186 -5.57 5.35 -10.16
N PHE A 187 -6.08 4.42 -9.34
CA PHE A 187 -6.99 4.69 -8.23
C PHE A 187 -8.30 5.41 -8.62
N SER A 188 -8.75 5.30 -9.86
CA SER A 188 -10.05 5.82 -10.29
C SER A 188 -11.14 4.77 -10.10
N ALA A 189 -12.21 5.14 -9.39
CA ALA A 189 -13.42 4.31 -9.28
C ALA A 189 -14.33 4.43 -10.52
N SER A 190 -14.09 5.38 -11.43
CA SER A 190 -14.85 5.56 -12.66
C SER A 190 -14.23 4.76 -13.78
N ALA A 191 -14.98 3.81 -14.35
CA ALA A 191 -14.56 3.04 -15.52
C ALA A 191 -14.31 3.95 -16.72
N THR A 192 -15.17 4.95 -16.97
CA THR A 192 -14.99 5.96 -18.04
C THR A 192 -13.66 6.66 -17.92
N ARG A 193 -13.35 7.23 -16.74
CA ARG A 193 -12.07 7.91 -16.50
C ARG A 193 -10.87 6.97 -16.58
N SER A 194 -11.05 5.72 -16.19
CA SER A 194 -10.01 4.69 -16.30
C SER A 194 -9.75 4.31 -17.75
N GLY A 195 -10.82 4.22 -18.56
CA GLY A 195 -10.75 4.00 -20.00
C GLY A 195 -10.04 5.15 -20.73
N GLU A 196 -10.41 6.41 -20.44
CA GLU A 196 -9.76 7.61 -21.00
C GLU A 196 -8.25 7.62 -20.68
N ARG A 197 -7.88 7.32 -19.44
CA ARG A 197 -6.46 7.22 -19.07
C ARG A 197 -5.73 6.10 -19.78
N LEU A 198 -6.38 4.96 -19.96
CA LEU A 198 -5.79 3.84 -20.69
C LEU A 198 -5.63 4.19 -22.17
N TYR A 199 -6.64 4.81 -22.79
CA TYR A 199 -6.60 5.30 -24.16
C TYR A 199 -5.36 6.17 -24.40
N ASP A 200 -5.19 7.21 -23.58
CA ASP A 200 -4.02 8.10 -23.65
C ASP A 200 -2.71 7.35 -23.38
N THR A 201 -2.72 6.37 -22.49
CA THR A 201 -1.51 5.63 -22.10
C THR A 201 -1.05 4.65 -23.17
N LEU A 202 -1.97 4.04 -23.90
CA LEU A 202 -1.65 3.10 -24.97
C LEU A 202 -0.90 3.79 -26.12
N ASP A 203 -1.31 4.99 -26.50
CA ASP A 203 -0.69 5.75 -27.59
C ASP A 203 0.46 6.63 -27.08
N SER A 204 1.66 6.38 -27.58
CA SER A 204 2.85 7.15 -27.17
C SER A 204 2.76 8.64 -27.50
N THR A 205 1.94 9.06 -28.48
CA THR A 205 1.76 10.48 -28.86
C THR A 205 0.82 11.22 -27.91
N LEU A 206 -0.10 10.52 -27.24
CA LEU A 206 -1.06 11.06 -26.29
C LEU A 206 -0.60 10.91 -24.83
N ARG A 207 0.38 10.03 -24.62
CA ARG A 207 0.82 9.60 -23.30
C ARG A 207 1.31 10.73 -22.43
N SER A 208 0.77 10.84 -21.22
CA SER A 208 1.18 11.88 -20.26
C SER A 208 2.63 11.73 -19.80
N ALA A 209 3.24 12.85 -19.41
CA ALA A 209 4.59 12.85 -18.83
C ALA A 209 4.65 12.03 -17.52
N GLU A 210 3.55 11.91 -16.79
CA GLU A 210 3.43 11.08 -15.59
C GLU A 210 3.53 9.59 -15.95
N ALA A 211 2.80 9.14 -16.97
CA ALA A 211 2.86 7.76 -17.45
C ALA A 211 4.25 7.39 -17.96
N MET A 212 4.92 8.28 -18.67
CA MET A 212 6.30 8.06 -19.13
C MET A 212 7.28 7.98 -17.96
N ARG A 213 7.16 8.86 -16.96
CA ARG A 213 8.02 8.79 -15.77
C ARG A 213 7.82 7.49 -14.99
N SER A 214 6.55 7.07 -14.80
CA SER A 214 6.22 5.82 -14.09
C SER A 214 6.82 4.61 -14.79
N TRP A 215 6.64 4.51 -16.11
CA TRP A 215 7.22 3.46 -16.94
C TRP A 215 8.76 3.43 -16.86
N ASN A 216 9.41 4.56 -17.12
CA ASN A 216 10.87 4.63 -17.14
C ASN A 216 11.46 4.31 -15.76
N TYR A 217 10.83 4.79 -14.70
CA TYR A 217 11.26 4.52 -13.33
C TYR A 217 11.18 3.02 -13.02
N GLU A 218 10.04 2.40 -13.31
CA GLU A 218 9.85 0.97 -13.08
C GLU A 218 10.85 0.13 -13.89
N ARG A 219 11.00 0.39 -15.20
CA ARG A 219 11.95 -0.35 -16.05
C ARG A 219 13.39 -0.18 -15.60
N THR A 220 13.75 1.01 -15.13
CA THR A 220 15.06 1.28 -14.54
C THR A 220 15.29 0.44 -13.28
N LEU A 221 14.32 0.36 -12.38
CA LEU A 221 14.40 -0.46 -11.17
C LEU A 221 14.52 -1.95 -11.47
N LEU A 222 13.82 -2.43 -12.49
CA LEU A 222 13.88 -3.82 -12.95
C LEU A 222 15.12 -4.13 -13.79
N ASN A 223 15.98 -3.12 -14.07
CA ASN A 223 17.13 -3.21 -14.98
C ASN A 223 16.75 -3.70 -16.39
N ASP A 224 15.51 -3.40 -16.82
CA ASP A 224 14.96 -3.77 -18.13
C ASP A 224 15.33 -2.71 -19.19
N ARG A 225 16.60 -2.71 -19.64
CA ARG A 225 17.12 -1.74 -20.62
C ARG A 225 16.45 -1.88 -21.97
N ALA A 226 16.18 -3.11 -22.41
CA ALA A 226 15.55 -3.37 -23.71
C ALA A 226 14.18 -2.66 -23.84
N SER A 227 13.41 -2.61 -22.75
CA SER A 227 12.13 -1.88 -22.75
C SER A 227 12.28 -0.37 -22.72
N LEU A 228 13.45 0.17 -22.32
CA LEU A 228 13.73 1.62 -22.35
C LEU A 228 14.19 2.09 -23.74
N GLU A 229 14.72 1.19 -24.58
CA GLU A 229 15.17 1.49 -25.94
C GLU A 229 14.00 1.53 -26.94
N THR A 230 12.83 1.02 -26.55
CA THR A 230 11.62 1.00 -27.39
C THR A 230 10.55 1.89 -26.79
N VAL A 231 9.69 2.44 -27.65
CA VAL A 231 8.51 3.21 -27.21
C VAL A 231 7.26 2.40 -27.56
N PRO A 232 6.73 1.61 -26.61
CA PRO A 232 5.51 0.83 -26.87
C PRO A 232 4.35 1.77 -27.20
N SER A 233 3.61 1.48 -28.29
CA SER A 233 2.50 2.32 -28.73
C SER A 233 1.45 1.50 -29.49
N VAL A 234 0.19 1.71 -29.11
CA VAL A 234 -0.97 1.22 -29.86
C VAL A 234 -1.96 2.37 -30.00
N ALA A 235 -2.12 2.89 -31.21
CA ALA A 235 -3.07 3.95 -31.50
C ALA A 235 -4.49 3.38 -31.64
N VAL A 236 -5.47 3.98 -30.96
CA VAL A 236 -6.90 3.69 -31.16
C VAL A 236 -7.50 4.86 -31.93
N LEU A 237 -8.07 4.59 -33.12
CA LEU A 237 -8.58 5.66 -33.97
C LEU A 237 -10.00 6.11 -33.62
N GLY A 238 -10.76 5.24 -32.98
CA GLY A 238 -12.09 5.56 -32.47
C GLY A 238 -12.04 6.24 -31.10
N GLY A 239 -13.18 6.25 -30.43
CA GLY A 239 -13.34 6.80 -29.09
C GLY A 239 -13.06 5.78 -27.98
N VAL A 240 -13.44 6.17 -26.76
CA VAL A 240 -13.42 5.30 -25.58
C VAL A 240 -14.79 5.29 -24.92
N ASP A 241 -15.28 4.10 -24.56
CA ASP A 241 -16.57 3.96 -23.87
C ASP A 241 -16.55 2.77 -22.89
N VAL A 242 -17.60 2.64 -22.10
CA VAL A 242 -17.78 1.59 -21.10
C VAL A 242 -18.79 0.57 -21.60
N ALA A 243 -18.34 -0.64 -21.84
CA ALA A 243 -19.21 -1.75 -22.25
C ALA A 243 -18.65 -3.11 -21.78
N PRO A 244 -19.51 -4.10 -21.52
CA PRO A 244 -19.06 -5.46 -21.26
C PRO A 244 -18.37 -6.06 -22.49
N VAL A 245 -17.49 -7.02 -22.29
CA VAL A 245 -16.83 -7.75 -23.38
C VAL A 245 -17.88 -8.61 -24.10
N PRO A 246 -18.08 -8.46 -25.42
CA PRO A 246 -19.01 -9.29 -26.18
C PRO A 246 -18.61 -10.77 -26.14
N SER A 247 -19.58 -11.67 -26.14
CA SER A 247 -19.32 -13.11 -26.16
C SER A 247 -18.59 -13.59 -27.43
N THR A 248 -18.71 -12.82 -28.52
CA THR A 248 -18.04 -13.07 -29.79
C THR A 248 -16.60 -12.58 -29.84
N ALA A 249 -16.19 -11.70 -28.91
CA ALA A 249 -14.84 -11.17 -28.87
C ALA A 249 -13.82 -12.27 -28.56
N LYS A 250 -12.68 -12.20 -29.26
CA LYS A 250 -11.55 -13.13 -29.12
C LYS A 250 -10.54 -12.54 -28.14
N LEU A 251 -10.10 -13.35 -27.19
CA LEU A 251 -9.02 -12.96 -26.31
C LEU A 251 -7.71 -12.87 -27.07
N LEU A 252 -6.95 -11.82 -26.85
CA LEU A 252 -5.61 -11.59 -27.39
C LEU A 252 -4.54 -11.96 -26.37
N LEU A 253 -4.66 -11.43 -25.16
CA LEU A 253 -3.74 -11.68 -24.06
C LEU A 253 -4.42 -11.43 -22.70
N THR A 254 -3.79 -11.98 -21.65
CA THR A 254 -4.12 -11.69 -20.26
C THR A 254 -2.88 -11.14 -19.56
N GLN A 255 -3.01 -9.98 -18.92
CA GLN A 255 -2.04 -9.44 -17.99
C GLN A 255 -2.48 -9.78 -16.57
N ARG A 256 -1.58 -10.32 -15.76
CA ARG A 256 -1.82 -10.66 -14.35
C ARG A 256 -1.06 -9.69 -13.46
N SER A 257 -1.69 -9.20 -12.40
CA SER A 257 -1.07 -8.32 -11.40
C SER A 257 0.11 -8.99 -10.70
N SER A 258 0.80 -8.25 -9.86
CA SER A 258 1.65 -8.81 -8.81
C SER A 258 0.83 -9.70 -7.87
N LYS A 259 1.50 -10.54 -7.08
CA LYS A 259 0.85 -11.41 -6.10
C LYS A 259 0.06 -10.61 -5.06
N LEU A 260 -1.02 -11.18 -4.54
CA LEU A 260 -1.84 -10.54 -3.50
C LEU A 260 -1.01 -10.12 -2.27
N VAL A 261 -0.03 -10.93 -1.87
CA VAL A 261 0.86 -10.59 -0.74
C VAL A 261 1.62 -9.27 -0.99
N ASP A 262 2.10 -9.04 -2.21
CA ASP A 262 2.82 -7.83 -2.60
C ASP A 262 1.88 -6.62 -2.65
N ILE A 263 0.69 -6.81 -3.20
CA ILE A 263 -0.39 -5.81 -3.22
C ILE A 263 -0.78 -5.42 -1.78
N LEU A 264 -0.96 -6.40 -0.89
CA LEU A 264 -1.28 -6.17 0.52
C LEU A 264 -0.17 -5.40 1.24
N LYS A 265 1.11 -5.69 0.94
CA LYS A 265 2.23 -4.94 1.53
C LYS A 265 2.15 -3.45 1.19
N VAL A 266 1.97 -3.12 -0.08
CA VAL A 266 1.82 -1.73 -0.53
C VAL A 266 0.57 -1.08 0.07
N LEU A 267 -0.56 -1.77 -0.01
CA LEU A 267 -1.84 -1.32 0.54
C LEU A 267 -1.74 -0.97 2.02
N LEU A 268 -1.14 -1.84 2.83
CA LEU A 268 -1.09 -1.68 4.29
C LEU A 268 -0.05 -0.67 4.73
N CYS A 269 1.09 -0.54 4.04
CA CYS A 269 2.10 0.48 4.31
C CYS A 269 1.55 1.89 4.06
N TYR A 270 0.94 2.13 2.89
CA TYR A 270 0.36 3.43 2.54
C TYR A 270 -1.08 3.62 3.03
N SER A 271 -1.68 2.57 3.56
CA SER A 271 -3.09 2.58 4.00
C SER A 271 -4.06 2.95 2.88
N ASN A 272 -3.84 2.45 1.66
CA ASN A 272 -4.59 2.82 0.47
C ASN A 272 -6.05 2.35 0.57
N ASN A 273 -7.00 3.30 0.56
CA ASN A 273 -8.43 3.00 0.69
C ASN A 273 -8.99 2.37 -0.59
N PHE A 274 -8.59 2.89 -1.75
CA PHE A 274 -9.07 2.40 -3.03
C PHE A 274 -8.72 0.92 -3.21
N MET A 275 -7.46 0.54 -3.02
CA MET A 275 -7.04 -0.86 -3.15
C MET A 275 -7.79 -1.77 -2.16
N ALA A 276 -8.01 -1.30 -0.92
CA ALA A 276 -8.74 -2.08 0.08
C ALA A 276 -10.21 -2.30 -0.32
N ASP A 277 -10.88 -1.27 -0.82
CA ASP A 277 -12.28 -1.38 -1.24
C ASP A 277 -12.41 -2.23 -2.53
N ARG A 278 -11.48 -2.13 -3.49
CA ARG A 278 -11.46 -3.02 -4.69
C ARG A 278 -11.22 -4.49 -4.35
N ILE A 279 -10.28 -4.79 -3.45
CA ILE A 279 -10.11 -6.15 -2.94
C ILE A 279 -11.40 -6.59 -2.23
N GLY A 280 -11.99 -5.72 -1.43
CA GLY A 280 -13.23 -5.99 -0.73
C GLY A 280 -14.40 -6.32 -1.66
N GLU A 281 -14.51 -5.66 -2.79
CA GLU A 281 -15.51 -5.98 -3.82
C GLU A 281 -15.30 -7.40 -4.40
N ALA A 282 -14.04 -7.80 -4.63
CA ALA A 282 -13.72 -9.16 -5.06
C ALA A 282 -14.07 -10.22 -4.01
N LEU A 283 -14.22 -9.81 -2.73
CA LEU A 283 -14.65 -10.68 -1.62
C LEU A 283 -16.18 -10.68 -1.40
N GLY A 284 -16.95 -9.99 -2.25
CA GLY A 284 -18.41 -9.87 -2.13
C GLY A 284 -18.86 -8.70 -1.24
N GLY A 285 -17.98 -7.74 -0.95
CA GLY A 285 -18.29 -6.52 -0.23
C GLY A 285 -18.31 -6.66 1.30
N PRO A 286 -18.68 -5.54 1.99
CA PRO A 286 -18.60 -5.44 3.45
C PRO A 286 -19.43 -6.49 4.19
N GLU A 287 -20.61 -6.80 3.71
CA GLU A 287 -21.51 -7.76 4.37
C GLU A 287 -20.98 -9.20 4.26
N SER A 288 -20.51 -9.60 3.08
CA SER A 288 -19.88 -10.91 2.88
C SER A 288 -18.68 -11.10 3.81
N VAL A 289 -17.79 -10.11 3.89
CA VAL A 289 -16.63 -10.14 4.77
C VAL A 289 -17.04 -10.19 6.24
N ARG A 290 -18.06 -9.43 6.64
CA ARG A 290 -18.61 -9.46 8.01
C ARG A 290 -19.10 -10.86 8.37
N GLN A 291 -19.91 -11.48 7.52
CA GLN A 291 -20.45 -12.82 7.73
C GLN A 291 -19.32 -13.86 7.85
N GLN A 292 -18.36 -13.84 6.96
CA GLN A 292 -17.21 -14.75 7.01
C GLN A 292 -16.45 -14.62 8.33
N LEU A 293 -16.15 -13.39 8.79
CA LEU A 293 -15.46 -13.16 10.05
C LEU A 293 -16.30 -13.58 11.26
N THR A 294 -17.60 -13.32 11.25
CA THR A 294 -18.53 -13.71 12.31
C THR A 294 -18.50 -15.22 12.50
N ILE A 295 -18.63 -15.98 11.41
CA ILE A 295 -18.60 -17.46 11.46
C ILE A 295 -17.21 -17.96 11.88
N GLN A 296 -16.15 -17.48 11.22
CA GLN A 296 -14.80 -18.01 11.41
C GLN A 296 -14.17 -17.70 12.77
N LEU A 297 -14.59 -16.60 13.41
CA LEU A 297 -14.04 -16.15 14.70
C LEU A 297 -15.03 -16.38 15.87
N GLY A 298 -16.19 -16.96 15.60
CA GLY A 298 -17.23 -17.19 16.60
C GLY A 298 -17.68 -15.90 17.25
N LEU A 299 -18.03 -14.87 16.42
CA LEU A 299 -18.49 -13.58 16.92
C LEU A 299 -20.00 -13.56 17.07
N GLY A 300 -20.48 -12.81 18.08
CA GLY A 300 -21.88 -12.48 18.21
C GLY A 300 -22.35 -11.50 17.12
N PRO A 301 -23.68 -11.39 16.89
CA PRO A 301 -24.24 -10.59 15.79
C PRO A 301 -23.86 -9.11 15.86
N ASP A 302 -23.70 -8.57 17.06
CA ASP A 302 -23.44 -7.13 17.31
C ASP A 302 -21.97 -6.83 17.60
N GLU A 303 -21.08 -7.83 17.59
CA GLU A 303 -19.66 -7.62 17.92
C GLU A 303 -18.87 -6.97 16.78
N LEU A 304 -19.37 -7.00 15.54
CA LEU A 304 -18.70 -6.49 14.36
C LEU A 304 -19.69 -5.80 13.41
N ARG A 305 -19.47 -4.51 13.15
CA ARG A 305 -20.15 -3.75 12.11
C ARG A 305 -19.14 -3.20 11.10
N ILE A 306 -19.32 -3.53 9.84
CA ILE A 306 -18.46 -3.09 8.73
C ILE A 306 -19.27 -2.19 7.79
N ALA A 307 -18.91 -0.90 7.71
CA ALA A 307 -19.45 0.03 6.74
C ALA A 307 -18.61 0.08 5.44
N SER A 308 -17.29 -0.09 5.56
CA SER A 308 -16.36 -0.18 4.42
C SER A 308 -15.15 -1.04 4.79
N LEU A 309 -14.58 -1.69 3.80
CA LEU A 309 -13.42 -2.55 3.96
C LEU A 309 -12.10 -1.78 3.98
N SER A 310 -12.11 -0.53 3.58
CA SER A 310 -11.01 0.43 3.80
C SER A 310 -10.99 1.02 5.21
N GLY A 311 -12.11 0.89 5.96
CA GLY A 311 -12.28 1.48 7.29
C GLY A 311 -12.81 2.91 7.27
N LEU A 312 -13.24 3.42 6.12
CA LEU A 312 -13.98 4.68 6.01
C LEU A 312 -15.38 4.54 6.64
N GLY A 313 -15.98 5.67 7.04
CA GLY A 313 -17.32 5.69 7.63
C GLY A 313 -17.37 5.16 9.06
N VAL A 314 -18.55 4.66 9.45
CA VAL A 314 -18.85 4.26 10.83
C VAL A 314 -18.78 2.75 10.96
N ASN A 315 -17.58 2.23 11.19
CA ASN A 315 -17.34 0.85 11.58
C ASN A 315 -17.40 0.72 13.11
N ARG A 316 -17.70 -0.47 13.64
CA ARG A 316 -17.68 -0.74 15.08
C ARG A 316 -17.07 -2.09 15.37
N ILE A 317 -16.10 -2.10 16.27
CA ILE A 317 -15.40 -3.30 16.72
C ILE A 317 -14.72 -3.02 18.07
N SER A 318 -14.70 -4.01 18.95
CA SER A 318 -13.97 -3.88 20.22
C SER A 318 -12.47 -4.21 20.05
N PRO A 319 -11.60 -3.71 20.92
CA PRO A 319 -10.20 -4.14 20.97
C PRO A 319 -10.04 -5.67 21.03
N ARG A 320 -10.91 -6.35 21.78
CA ARG A 320 -10.89 -7.81 21.88
C ARG A 320 -11.21 -8.51 20.55
N VAL A 321 -12.19 -8.06 19.82
CA VAL A 321 -12.52 -8.63 18.49
C VAL A 321 -11.42 -8.30 17.48
N MET A 322 -10.86 -7.10 17.50
CA MET A 322 -9.73 -6.75 16.63
C MET A 322 -8.49 -7.59 16.96
N MET A 323 -8.25 -7.93 18.24
CA MET A 323 -7.19 -8.84 18.63
C MET A 323 -7.43 -10.26 18.08
N LYS A 324 -8.68 -10.77 18.11
CA LYS A 324 -9.03 -12.05 17.45
C LYS A 324 -8.70 -12.02 15.96
N ILE A 325 -9.04 -10.92 15.25
CA ILE A 325 -8.73 -10.74 13.83
C ILE A 325 -7.21 -10.73 13.61
N TYR A 326 -6.46 -9.99 14.40
CA TYR A 326 -5.00 -9.89 14.23
C TYR A 326 -4.30 -11.23 14.51
N ARG A 327 -4.74 -11.97 15.54
CA ARG A 327 -4.26 -13.34 15.81
C ARG A 327 -4.55 -14.29 14.67
N ALA A 328 -5.77 -14.25 14.14
CA ALA A 328 -6.17 -15.06 12.98
C ALA A 328 -5.34 -14.72 11.74
N LEU A 329 -5.05 -13.42 11.49
CA LEU A 329 -4.19 -12.99 10.40
C LEU A 329 -2.76 -13.52 10.54
N ARG A 330 -2.20 -13.51 11.76
CA ARG A 330 -0.87 -14.09 12.01
C ARG A 330 -0.84 -15.59 11.77
N VAL A 331 -1.88 -16.32 12.19
CA VAL A 331 -2.01 -17.75 11.93
C VAL A 331 -2.12 -18.02 10.42
N GLU A 332 -2.91 -17.21 9.72
CA GLU A 332 -3.07 -17.36 8.26
C GLU A 332 -1.76 -17.13 7.51
N LEU A 333 -1.05 -16.06 7.83
CA LEU A 333 0.27 -15.79 7.26
C LEU A 333 1.25 -16.94 7.50
N ASN A 334 1.28 -17.48 8.73
CA ASN A 334 2.19 -18.57 9.08
C ASN A 334 1.91 -19.86 8.30
N LYS A 335 0.65 -20.17 7.95
CA LYS A 335 0.30 -21.32 7.10
C LYS A 335 0.99 -21.28 5.73
N HIS A 336 1.28 -20.07 5.24
CA HIS A 336 1.93 -19.84 3.96
C HIS A 336 3.44 -19.51 4.10
N GLY A 337 4.04 -19.76 5.28
CA GLY A 337 5.44 -19.42 5.54
C GLY A 337 5.72 -17.91 5.60
N LEU A 338 4.68 -17.08 5.73
CA LEU A 338 4.75 -15.64 5.80
C LEU A 338 4.74 -15.15 7.26
N VAL A 339 5.28 -13.95 7.47
CA VAL A 339 5.31 -13.27 8.78
C VAL A 339 4.56 -11.94 8.68
N PRO A 340 4.14 -11.33 9.79
CA PRO A 340 3.42 -10.06 9.75
C PRO A 340 4.10 -8.95 8.94
N SER A 341 5.44 -8.86 8.95
CA SER A 341 6.20 -7.90 8.13
C SER A 341 6.13 -8.17 6.64
N SER A 342 5.67 -9.34 6.20
CA SER A 342 5.44 -9.63 4.78
C SER A 342 4.36 -8.75 4.17
N ILE A 343 3.39 -8.29 4.99
CA ILE A 343 2.29 -7.43 4.53
C ILE A 343 2.14 -6.14 5.33
N LEU A 344 2.58 -6.08 6.58
CA LEU A 344 2.44 -4.89 7.44
C LEU A 344 3.70 -4.02 7.41
N PRO A 345 3.56 -2.69 7.60
CA PRO A 345 4.72 -1.82 7.74
C PRO A 345 5.49 -2.10 9.03
N VAL A 346 6.81 -2.03 8.91
CA VAL A 346 7.76 -2.04 10.01
C VAL A 346 8.12 -0.60 10.37
N ALA A 347 7.81 -0.20 11.59
CA ALA A 347 7.90 1.19 12.03
C ALA A 347 9.34 1.75 11.95
N GLY A 348 9.44 3.00 11.44
CA GLY A 348 10.69 3.70 11.22
C GLY A 348 11.55 3.15 10.08
N ILE A 349 11.09 2.08 9.38
CA ILE A 349 11.83 1.44 8.27
C ILE A 349 11.08 1.53 6.95
N ASP A 350 9.83 1.02 6.91
CA ASP A 350 9.04 1.03 5.69
C ASP A 350 8.41 2.42 5.46
N PRO A 351 8.36 2.89 4.21
CA PRO A 351 7.67 4.13 3.89
C PRO A 351 6.16 4.03 4.15
N GLY A 352 5.53 5.18 4.37
CA GLY A 352 4.10 5.31 4.58
C GLY A 352 3.71 5.66 6.01
N THR A 353 2.65 5.04 6.54
CA THR A 353 1.98 5.52 7.76
C THR A 353 2.74 5.32 9.07
N LEU A 354 3.79 4.51 9.08
CA LEU A 354 4.67 4.27 10.23
C LEU A 354 6.11 4.74 9.99
N GLU A 355 6.40 5.41 8.88
CA GLU A 355 7.75 5.87 8.52
C GLU A 355 8.36 6.77 9.60
N ASP A 356 7.57 7.74 10.09
CA ASP A 356 8.00 8.73 11.08
C ASP A 356 7.60 8.37 12.52
N ARG A 357 7.24 7.11 12.79
CA ARG A 357 6.89 6.63 14.12
C ARG A 357 7.93 5.64 14.63
N PHE A 358 8.25 5.69 15.91
CA PHE A 358 9.26 4.81 16.54
C PHE A 358 10.64 4.92 15.87
N THR A 359 11.04 6.13 15.48
CA THR A 359 12.26 6.40 14.69
C THR A 359 13.55 6.46 15.51
N GLY A 360 13.48 6.49 16.85
CA GLY A 360 14.67 6.47 17.72
C GLY A 360 15.54 5.24 17.44
N LEU A 361 16.85 5.37 17.54
CA LEU A 361 17.84 4.33 17.18
C LEU A 361 17.50 2.94 17.75
N THR A 362 17.03 2.89 18.98
CA THR A 362 16.67 1.64 19.67
C THR A 362 15.24 1.15 19.32
N TRP A 363 14.36 2.05 18.88
CA TRP A 363 12.94 1.78 18.62
C TRP A 363 12.67 1.34 17.19
N ARG A 364 13.50 1.82 16.27
CA ARG A 364 13.35 1.56 14.83
C ARG A 364 13.34 0.06 14.55
N GLY A 365 12.28 -0.40 13.90
CA GLY A 365 12.12 -1.81 13.56
C GLY A 365 11.55 -2.70 14.67
N SER A 366 11.26 -2.16 15.87
CA SER A 366 10.74 -2.94 17.00
C SER A 366 9.22 -3.11 17.02
N VAL A 367 8.51 -2.44 16.10
CA VAL A 367 7.05 -2.45 16.00
C VAL A 367 6.64 -2.78 14.56
N ILE A 368 5.69 -3.69 14.41
CA ILE A 368 5.04 -4.05 13.14
C ILE A 368 3.54 -3.85 13.34
N ALA A 369 2.93 -2.87 12.67
CA ALA A 369 1.55 -2.52 12.99
C ALA A 369 0.81 -1.86 11.82
N LYS A 370 -0.51 -1.80 11.93
CA LYS A 370 -1.40 -1.01 11.07
C LYS A 370 -1.96 0.17 11.84
N THR A 371 -1.91 1.35 11.23
CA THR A 371 -2.52 2.58 11.73
C THR A 371 -3.95 2.73 11.23
N GLY A 372 -4.78 3.41 12.00
CA GLY A 372 -6.08 3.90 11.58
C GLY A 372 -6.26 5.37 11.93
N THR A 373 -6.94 6.15 11.08
CA THR A 373 -7.17 7.58 11.30
C THR A 373 -8.41 8.04 10.58
N LEU A 374 -9.34 8.66 11.32
CA LEU A 374 -10.50 9.40 10.81
C LEU A 374 -10.59 10.71 11.58
N ALA A 375 -10.19 11.82 10.97
CA ALA A 375 -10.07 13.09 11.68
C ALA A 375 -11.41 13.69 12.10
N ARG A 376 -12.48 13.44 11.35
CA ARG A 376 -13.81 14.05 11.55
C ARG A 376 -14.88 13.06 12.01
N THR A 377 -14.78 11.80 11.63
CA THR A 377 -15.75 10.76 12.00
C THR A 377 -15.61 10.43 13.49
N ASP A 378 -16.74 10.26 14.19
CA ASP A 378 -16.81 9.97 15.62
C ASP A 378 -16.07 10.98 16.52
N GLY A 379 -15.98 12.25 16.09
CA GLY A 379 -15.25 13.30 16.81
C GLY A 379 -13.74 13.08 16.83
N GLY A 380 -13.20 12.41 15.81
CA GLY A 380 -11.81 11.98 15.68
C GLY A 380 -11.61 10.56 16.21
N ALA A 381 -11.13 9.66 15.34
CA ALA A 381 -10.77 8.29 15.67
C ALA A 381 -9.35 7.97 15.23
N SER A 382 -8.61 7.25 16.07
CA SER A 382 -7.27 6.76 15.78
C SER A 382 -7.07 5.37 16.35
N SER A 383 -6.33 4.52 15.62
CA SER A 383 -6.00 3.17 16.08
C SER A 383 -4.57 2.79 15.70
N LEU A 384 -4.00 1.90 16.50
CA LEU A 384 -2.74 1.22 16.21
C LEU A 384 -2.89 -0.24 16.64
N VAL A 385 -2.69 -1.16 15.68
CA VAL A 385 -2.90 -2.59 15.88
C VAL A 385 -1.73 -3.35 15.32
N GLY A 386 -1.11 -4.22 16.12
CA GLY A 386 0.05 -4.95 15.65
C GLY A 386 0.77 -5.73 16.74
N GLN A 387 2.07 -5.80 16.58
CA GLN A 387 3.00 -6.45 17.52
C GLN A 387 4.23 -5.63 17.76
N MET A 388 4.82 -5.79 18.96
CA MET A 388 6.08 -5.22 19.35
C MET A 388 7.02 -6.30 19.88
N GLN A 389 8.32 -6.11 19.75
CA GLN A 389 9.32 -7.01 20.31
C GLN A 389 10.09 -6.28 21.43
N ALA A 390 10.23 -6.96 22.57
CA ALA A 390 10.99 -6.49 23.72
C ALA A 390 12.39 -7.09 23.76
N ALA A 391 13.30 -6.47 24.54
CA ALA A 391 14.70 -6.86 24.63
C ALA A 391 14.91 -8.30 25.13
N ASN A 392 14.01 -8.81 25.99
CA ASN A 392 14.00 -10.20 26.43
C ASN A 392 13.60 -11.21 25.33
N GLY A 393 13.32 -10.73 24.10
CA GLY A 393 12.87 -11.56 22.98
C GLY A 393 11.36 -11.81 22.93
N GLU A 394 10.61 -11.35 23.93
CA GLU A 394 9.16 -11.53 23.98
C GLU A 394 8.49 -10.69 22.88
N ILE A 395 7.51 -11.28 22.22
CA ILE A 395 6.62 -10.60 21.28
C ILE A 395 5.28 -10.39 21.96
N LEU A 396 4.85 -9.14 22.02
CA LEU A 396 3.55 -8.75 22.54
C LEU A 396 2.66 -8.26 21.41
N LEU A 397 1.38 -8.70 21.41
CA LEU A 397 0.35 -8.24 20.52
C LEU A 397 -0.39 -7.08 21.16
N PHE A 398 -0.77 -6.08 20.40
CA PHE A 398 -1.49 -4.93 20.93
C PHE A 398 -2.58 -4.40 20.00
N VAL A 399 -3.64 -3.91 20.59
CA VAL A 399 -4.70 -3.13 19.99
C VAL A 399 -4.93 -1.89 20.84
N ILE A 400 -4.75 -0.72 20.26
CA ILE A 400 -5.00 0.57 20.90
C ILE A 400 -5.94 1.35 20.00
N MET A 401 -7.13 1.70 20.50
CA MET A 401 -8.15 2.43 19.78
C MET A 401 -8.58 3.65 20.55
N ASN A 402 -8.74 4.79 19.90
CA ASN A 402 -9.11 6.04 20.51
C ASN A 402 -10.22 6.71 19.66
N GLN A 403 -11.14 7.41 20.32
CA GLN A 403 -12.16 8.23 19.66
C GLN A 403 -12.61 9.41 20.52
N ARG A 404 -13.30 10.40 19.89
CA ARG A 404 -13.80 11.61 20.51
C ARG A 404 -12.71 12.51 21.08
N GLY A 405 -11.68 12.80 20.26
CA GLY A 405 -10.57 13.66 20.66
C GLY A 405 -9.56 13.94 19.56
N SER A 406 -8.43 14.51 19.94
CA SER A 406 -7.38 14.88 18.99
C SER A 406 -6.61 13.66 18.47
N VAL A 407 -6.71 13.42 17.18
CA VAL A 407 -5.98 12.33 16.50
C VAL A 407 -4.47 12.41 16.73
N TRP A 408 -3.90 13.61 16.75
CA TRP A 408 -2.48 13.79 16.99
C TRP A 408 -2.09 13.33 18.40
N ARG A 409 -2.84 13.75 19.43
CA ARG A 409 -2.64 13.30 20.81
C ARG A 409 -2.87 11.81 21.00
N PHE A 410 -3.82 11.25 20.27
CA PHE A 410 -4.05 9.81 20.27
C PHE A 410 -2.83 9.04 19.75
N ARG A 411 -2.20 9.51 18.67
CA ARG A 411 -0.98 8.90 18.13
C ARG A 411 0.19 8.97 19.11
N GLU A 412 0.42 10.14 19.72
CA GLU A 412 1.45 10.28 20.76
C GLU A 412 1.24 9.30 21.93
N ASN A 413 -0.02 9.18 22.38
CA ASN A 413 -0.37 8.26 23.47
C ASN A 413 -0.20 6.79 23.05
N GLN A 414 -0.57 6.43 21.84
CA GLN A 414 -0.34 5.08 21.31
C GLN A 414 1.15 4.73 21.31
N ASP A 415 2.01 5.64 20.83
CA ASP A 415 3.46 5.45 20.84
C ASP A 415 3.98 5.33 22.27
N TYR A 416 3.52 6.19 23.15
CA TYR A 416 3.88 6.15 24.57
C TYR A 416 3.53 4.81 25.22
N LEU A 417 2.32 4.29 25.01
CA LEU A 417 1.89 3.01 25.59
C LEU A 417 2.73 1.84 25.08
N VAL A 418 3.03 1.79 23.79
CA VAL A 418 3.90 0.77 23.19
C VAL A 418 5.31 0.87 23.77
N MET A 419 5.89 2.06 23.82
CA MET A 419 7.24 2.31 24.37
C MET A 419 7.32 1.98 25.86
N LEU A 420 6.30 2.37 26.64
CA LEU A 420 6.21 2.06 28.06
C LEU A 420 6.18 0.54 28.28
N THR A 421 5.38 -0.17 27.48
CA THR A 421 5.28 -1.63 27.58
C THR A 421 6.61 -2.30 27.24
N GLN A 422 7.31 -1.87 26.18
CA GLN A 422 8.63 -2.40 25.83
C GLN A 422 9.66 -2.09 26.94
N ASN A 423 9.66 -0.86 27.46
CA ASN A 423 10.57 -0.46 28.53
C ASN A 423 10.41 -1.30 29.83
N SER A 424 9.16 -1.64 30.19
CA SER A 424 8.89 -2.53 31.33
C SER A 424 9.42 -3.98 31.12
N ARG A 425 9.87 -4.30 29.90
CA ARG A 425 10.40 -5.61 29.46
C ARG A 425 11.87 -5.52 29.03
N GLY A 426 12.62 -4.52 29.56
CA GLY A 426 14.04 -4.30 29.29
C GLY A 426 14.34 -3.46 28.03
N GLY A 427 13.32 -2.88 27.38
CA GLY A 427 13.45 -2.01 26.24
C GLY A 427 12.99 -2.66 24.92
N PRO A 428 13.09 -1.94 23.80
CA PRO A 428 12.74 -2.43 22.47
C PRO A 428 13.82 -3.35 21.88
N LYS A 429 13.40 -4.26 21.01
CA LYS A 429 14.28 -5.06 20.15
C LYS A 429 13.75 -5.04 18.71
N PRO A 430 14.56 -4.64 17.72
CA PRO A 430 14.18 -4.71 16.34
C PRO A 430 13.87 -6.14 15.87
N PHE A 431 12.85 -6.29 15.05
CA PHE A 431 12.60 -7.54 14.32
C PHE A 431 13.69 -7.77 13.27
N ALA A 432 14.01 -9.03 13.00
CA ALA A 432 14.82 -9.40 11.84
C ALA A 432 14.01 -9.08 10.56
N TYR A 433 14.35 -7.99 9.91
CA TYR A 433 13.62 -7.50 8.75
C TYR A 433 14.56 -6.88 7.70
N LYS A 434 14.39 -7.29 6.44
CA LYS A 434 15.04 -6.66 5.29
C LYS A 434 14.02 -5.76 4.60
N PRO A 435 14.26 -4.44 4.50
CA PRO A 435 13.34 -3.52 3.85
C PRO A 435 13.03 -3.93 2.41
N LEU A 436 11.76 -3.82 2.02
CA LEU A 436 11.30 -4.03 0.67
C LEU A 436 11.15 -2.69 -0.05
N MET A 437 11.51 -2.66 -1.33
CA MET A 437 11.24 -1.51 -2.19
C MET A 437 9.78 -1.60 -2.65
N LEU A 438 8.89 -0.84 -2.00
CA LEU A 438 7.44 -0.97 -2.21
C LEU A 438 7.00 -0.69 -3.65
N THR A 439 7.70 0.21 -4.35
CA THR A 439 7.44 0.50 -5.76
C THR A 439 7.67 -0.71 -6.67
N MET A 440 8.60 -1.60 -6.31
CA MET A 440 8.85 -2.83 -7.07
C MET A 440 7.82 -3.93 -6.77
N GLN A 441 7.12 -3.87 -5.64
CA GLN A 441 6.16 -4.93 -5.29
C GLN A 441 4.99 -5.02 -6.29
N LEU A 442 4.63 -3.92 -6.96
CA LEU A 442 3.55 -3.90 -7.95
C LEU A 442 4.02 -4.15 -9.38
N SER A 443 5.33 -4.29 -9.62
CA SER A 443 5.90 -4.47 -10.96
C SER A 443 6.13 -5.93 -11.37
N HIS A 444 5.88 -6.89 -10.48
CA HIS A 444 6.01 -8.32 -10.74
C HIS A 444 4.79 -8.90 -11.46
N THR A 445 4.42 -8.28 -12.59
CA THR A 445 3.30 -8.69 -13.43
C THR A 445 3.70 -9.79 -14.40
N GLU A 446 2.72 -10.57 -14.86
CA GLU A 446 2.87 -11.63 -15.85
C GLU A 446 1.94 -11.37 -17.03
N SER A 447 2.34 -11.72 -18.24
CA SER A 447 1.51 -11.60 -19.44
C SER A 447 1.52 -12.92 -20.20
N THR A 448 0.33 -13.44 -20.54
CA THR A 448 0.15 -14.66 -21.33
C THR A 448 -0.66 -14.36 -22.57
N VAL A 449 -0.19 -14.86 -23.72
CA VAL A 449 -0.90 -14.73 -25.01
C VAL A 449 -1.94 -15.84 -25.10
N ALA A 450 -3.11 -15.53 -25.66
CA ALA A 450 -4.14 -16.54 -25.88
C ALA A 450 -3.64 -17.66 -26.83
N GLY A 451 -3.90 -18.92 -26.43
CA GLY A 451 -3.44 -20.10 -27.16
C GLY A 451 -2.03 -20.59 -26.83
N SER A 452 -1.32 -19.97 -25.87
CA SER A 452 -0.12 -20.56 -25.27
C SER A 452 -0.48 -21.69 -24.29
N GLU A 453 0.40 -22.66 -24.07
CA GLU A 453 0.12 -23.84 -23.22
C GLU A 453 -0.15 -23.50 -21.74
N GLU A 454 0.17 -22.30 -21.27
CA GLU A 454 -0.05 -21.82 -19.91
C GLU A 454 -1.37 -21.01 -19.74
N TYR A 455 -2.29 -21.10 -20.72
CA TYR A 455 -3.45 -20.23 -20.75
C TYR A 455 -4.61 -20.72 -19.87
N GLU A 456 -4.92 -19.96 -18.82
CA GLU A 456 -6.18 -20.03 -18.06
C GLU A 456 -6.99 -18.75 -18.32
N PRO A 457 -8.17 -18.85 -18.99
CA PRO A 457 -8.93 -17.66 -19.35
C PRO A 457 -9.44 -16.92 -18.12
N PRO A 458 -9.34 -15.58 -18.08
CA PRO A 458 -10.03 -14.80 -17.05
C PRO A 458 -11.54 -14.99 -17.21
N SER A 459 -12.25 -15.05 -16.08
CA SER A 459 -13.72 -15.16 -16.13
C SER A 459 -14.30 -13.95 -16.89
N ARG A 460 -15.16 -14.20 -17.88
CA ARG A 460 -15.87 -13.16 -18.62
C ARG A 460 -16.92 -12.46 -17.77
N SER A 461 -17.27 -13.09 -16.69
CA SER A 461 -18.42 -12.74 -15.89
C SER A 461 -18.03 -12.28 -14.50
N ASN A 462 -18.49 -11.25 -14.10
CA ASN A 462 -19.39 -10.94 -13.01
C ASN A 462 -19.86 -9.48 -13.19
N ASP A 463 -19.97 -9.05 -14.44
CA ASP A 463 -20.44 -7.70 -14.77
C ASP A 463 -21.95 -7.70 -15.10
N GLN A 464 -22.66 -8.80 -14.75
CA GLN A 464 -24.11 -8.92 -14.95
C GLN A 464 -24.86 -9.03 -13.62
N GLU A 465 -24.57 -8.16 -12.63
CA GLU A 465 -25.50 -7.86 -11.54
C GLU A 465 -25.29 -6.44 -11.06
#